data_bfb74ed7eee0a731598d037d22b32c88
#
_entry.id   bfb74ed7eee0a731598d037d22b32c88
#
_cell.length_a   1.000
_cell.length_b   1.000
_cell.length_c   1.000
_cell.angle_alpha   90.00
_cell.angle_beta   90.00
_cell.angle_gamma   90.00
#
_symmetry.space_group_name_H-M   'P 1'
#
loop_
_entity.id
_entity.type
_entity.pdbx_description
1 polymer ?
#
loop_
_entity_poly.entity_id
_entity_poly.type
_entity_poly.pdbx_seq_one_letter_code
_entity_poly.pdbx_strand_id
1 'polypeptide(L)'
;MMIQKPNKRYDRLSTASKKRLVIESDSVLNELQKESAGTIPGMDYFYGLARSYSRGELAKQDKKKYIATSCVQVPIELIYAAGAVPVRTCSGSHSMSQAGAEFLPAKSCSLVSATFGTIYTDSIHVPSKPVAIINPTTCDQKKKLSEIPSGMDIPYYTLELPPTKDSEEAQIYWYSSVKKFSRDLEGITGKRITRSRLKAAILKVARAQQAFRQLHQIRKEHPTIRGTDAILVANTFFYDDIDSWTQHVDSLNHELAQGLHKDPGISGNNAPRILLTGSPSIFPNFKLPVMIEAMGGHIVADEFCSSNRLLYDTVAVDEWNMYDMIPALADRYLKACTCPCFTPNQDRDRKLLSYIKDFRVDGLVYQTFSGCQLYELESSRIGSLMEQENIPMLYIETDYSPDDRGQLSTRIEAFIESLSARK
;
A
#
# COMPACT_ATOMS: atom_id res chain seq x y z
N MET A 1 13.59 17.86 21.09
CA MET A 1 12.38 18.60 21.50
C MET A 1 11.35 17.55 21.94
N MET A 2 11.00 17.46 23.22
CA MET A 2 9.97 16.50 23.66
C MET A 2 8.61 16.91 23.10
N ILE A 3 7.96 15.98 22.39
CA ILE A 3 6.62 16.19 21.85
C ILE A 3 5.62 16.06 23.01
N GLN A 4 5.18 17.19 23.57
CA GLN A 4 4.18 17.19 24.65
C GLN A 4 2.76 17.14 24.07
N LYS A 5 1.99 16.10 24.46
CA LYS A 5 0.52 16.03 24.33
C LYS A 5 -0.10 16.05 25.74
N PRO A 6 -1.32 16.56 25.92
CA PRO A 6 -2.11 17.43 25.05
C PRO A 6 -1.86 18.91 25.35
N ASN A 7 -1.93 19.76 24.31
CA ASN A 7 -1.95 21.22 24.48
C ASN A 7 -2.83 21.84 23.38
N LYS A 8 -3.22 23.12 23.54
CA LYS A 8 -4.10 23.84 22.58
C LYS A 8 -3.58 23.82 21.12
N ARG A 9 -2.26 23.78 20.92
CA ARG A 9 -1.67 23.68 19.57
C ARG A 9 -1.92 22.29 18.96
N TYR A 10 -1.71 21.23 19.75
CA TYR A 10 -2.00 19.85 19.35
C TYR A 10 -3.47 19.67 18.95
N ASP A 11 -4.41 20.13 19.82
CA ASP A 11 -5.85 19.99 19.56
C ASP A 11 -6.28 20.69 18.27
N ARG A 12 -5.74 21.91 18.03
CA ARG A 12 -5.99 22.67 16.79
C ARG A 12 -5.44 21.93 15.56
N LEU A 13 -4.20 21.46 15.62
CA LEU A 13 -3.54 20.74 14.54
C LEU A 13 -4.29 19.42 14.22
N SER A 14 -4.59 18.63 15.23
CA SER A 14 -5.32 17.35 15.07
C SER A 14 -6.71 17.59 14.45
N THR A 15 -7.49 18.54 15.00
CA THR A 15 -8.83 18.86 14.48
C THR A 15 -8.78 19.36 13.03
N ALA A 16 -7.86 20.26 12.72
CA ALA A 16 -7.72 20.83 11.38
C ALA A 16 -7.30 19.76 10.35
N SER A 17 -6.32 18.93 10.71
CA SER A 17 -5.82 17.86 9.82
C SER A 17 -6.88 16.79 9.54
N LYS A 18 -7.67 16.40 10.56
CA LYS A 18 -8.78 15.46 10.39
C LYS A 18 -9.87 15.99 9.45
N LYS A 19 -10.26 17.25 9.63
CA LYS A 19 -11.22 17.90 8.72
C LYS A 19 -10.72 17.96 7.28
N ARG A 20 -9.45 18.31 7.07
CA ARG A 20 -8.85 18.36 5.73
C ARG A 20 -8.71 16.97 5.11
N LEU A 21 -8.38 15.93 5.88
CA LEU A 21 -8.37 14.55 5.41
C LEU A 21 -9.73 14.15 4.82
N VAL A 22 -10.83 14.51 5.46
CA VAL A 22 -12.18 14.23 4.93
C VAL A 22 -12.40 14.96 3.59
N ILE A 23 -12.02 16.23 3.50
CA ILE A 23 -12.16 17.04 2.27
C ILE A 23 -11.30 16.45 1.15
N GLU A 24 -10.04 16.11 1.41
CA GLU A 24 -9.13 15.47 0.45
C GLU A 24 -9.72 14.16 -0.06
N SER A 25 -10.23 13.34 0.86
CA SER A 25 -10.82 12.03 0.55
C SER A 25 -12.10 12.14 -0.28
N ASP A 26 -13.02 13.01 0.13
CA ASP A 26 -14.27 13.24 -0.61
C ASP A 26 -14.00 13.80 -2.01
N SER A 27 -13.00 14.68 -2.16
CA SER A 27 -12.60 15.22 -3.48
C SER A 27 -12.15 14.10 -4.43
N VAL A 28 -11.25 13.23 -3.97
CA VAL A 28 -10.74 12.11 -4.78
C VAL A 28 -11.85 11.10 -5.08
N LEU A 29 -12.67 10.72 -4.09
CA LEU A 29 -13.75 9.76 -4.30
C LEU A 29 -14.80 10.28 -5.28
N ASN A 30 -15.13 11.57 -5.21
CA ASN A 30 -16.06 12.18 -6.15
C ASN A 30 -15.49 12.23 -7.58
N GLU A 31 -14.19 12.49 -7.74
CA GLU A 31 -13.50 12.43 -9.02
C GLU A 31 -13.54 11.00 -9.61
N LEU A 32 -13.19 9.99 -8.81
CA LEU A 32 -13.24 8.58 -9.20
C LEU A 32 -14.66 8.14 -9.60
N GLN A 33 -15.66 8.43 -8.77
CA GLN A 33 -17.04 8.06 -9.03
C GLN A 33 -17.64 8.76 -10.26
N LYS A 34 -17.26 10.02 -10.51
CA LYS A 34 -17.70 10.76 -11.70
C LYS A 34 -17.15 10.13 -12.99
N GLU A 35 -15.89 9.71 -12.97
CA GLU A 35 -15.25 9.12 -14.13
C GLU A 35 -15.65 7.65 -14.35
N SER A 36 -15.96 6.91 -13.29
CA SER A 36 -16.49 5.53 -13.38
C SER A 36 -17.96 5.49 -13.83
N ALA A 37 -18.65 6.63 -13.82
CA ALA A 37 -20.04 6.81 -14.30
C ALA A 37 -21.04 5.74 -13.83
N GLY A 38 -20.86 5.18 -12.63
CA GLY A 38 -21.77 4.17 -12.06
C GLY A 38 -21.77 2.82 -12.79
N THR A 39 -20.67 2.51 -13.50
CA THR A 39 -20.60 1.36 -14.40
C THR A 39 -20.36 0.03 -13.70
N ILE A 40 -19.80 0.03 -12.48
CA ILE A 40 -19.47 -1.19 -11.72
C ILE A 40 -20.05 -1.09 -10.31
N PRO A 41 -21.29 -1.61 -10.08
CA PRO A 41 -21.95 -1.55 -8.76
C PRO A 41 -21.12 -2.11 -7.60
N GLY A 42 -20.34 -3.16 -7.84
CA GLY A 42 -19.44 -3.73 -6.83
C GLY A 42 -18.40 -2.77 -6.28
N MET A 43 -18.09 -1.67 -6.98
CA MET A 43 -17.16 -0.63 -6.51
C MET A 43 -17.76 0.27 -5.41
N ASP A 44 -19.06 0.37 -5.27
CA ASP A 44 -19.72 1.23 -4.27
C ASP A 44 -19.31 0.86 -2.84
N TYR A 45 -19.09 -0.42 -2.57
CA TYR A 45 -18.59 -0.88 -1.29
C TYR A 45 -17.19 -0.29 -0.98
N PHE A 46 -16.26 -0.32 -1.92
CA PHE A 46 -14.90 0.17 -1.72
C PHE A 46 -14.83 1.69 -1.59
N TYR A 47 -15.64 2.41 -2.36
CA TYR A 47 -15.82 3.86 -2.20
C TYR A 47 -16.43 4.20 -0.82
N GLY A 48 -17.41 3.44 -0.39
CA GLY A 48 -18.06 3.55 0.93
C GLY A 48 -17.05 3.33 2.07
N LEU A 49 -16.22 2.28 1.98
CA LEU A 49 -15.17 1.99 2.96
C LEU A 49 -14.14 3.12 3.06
N ALA A 50 -13.64 3.61 1.92
CA ALA A 50 -12.67 4.70 1.90
C ALA A 50 -13.25 5.99 2.50
N ARG A 51 -14.53 6.27 2.25
CA ARG A 51 -15.25 7.40 2.86
C ARG A 51 -15.42 7.23 4.36
N SER A 52 -15.85 6.04 4.81
CA SER A 52 -16.01 5.73 6.24
C SER A 52 -14.67 5.78 6.99
N TYR A 53 -13.59 5.29 6.37
CA TYR A 53 -12.25 5.41 6.94
C TYR A 53 -11.85 6.86 7.17
N SER A 54 -11.98 7.71 6.16
CA SER A 54 -11.57 9.13 6.27
C SER A 54 -12.34 9.89 7.36
N ARG A 55 -13.59 9.48 7.62
CA ARG A 55 -14.48 10.07 8.64
C ARG A 55 -14.33 9.46 10.03
N GLY A 56 -13.58 8.35 10.15
CA GLY A 56 -13.48 7.60 11.41
C GLY A 56 -14.75 6.81 11.74
N GLU A 57 -15.53 6.43 10.74
CA GLU A 57 -16.83 5.77 10.86
C GLU A 57 -16.78 4.26 10.55
N LEU A 58 -15.59 3.65 10.58
CA LEU A 58 -15.45 2.21 10.34
C LEU A 58 -16.21 1.39 11.39
N ALA A 59 -16.81 0.29 10.93
CA ALA A 59 -17.59 -0.62 11.78
C ALA A 59 -16.73 -1.20 12.92
N LYS A 60 -17.28 -1.16 14.15
CA LYS A 60 -16.62 -1.74 15.32
C LYS A 60 -16.60 -3.26 15.21
N GLN A 61 -15.42 -3.82 15.26
CA GLN A 61 -15.25 -5.26 15.50
C GLN A 61 -15.17 -5.49 17.01
N ASP A 62 -16.23 -6.05 17.58
CA ASP A 62 -16.38 -6.18 19.03
C ASP A 62 -15.19 -6.85 19.69
N LYS A 63 -14.68 -6.20 20.75
CA LYS A 63 -13.63 -6.70 21.65
C LYS A 63 -12.28 -7.04 21.00
N LYS A 64 -12.02 -6.65 19.74
CA LYS A 64 -10.73 -6.89 19.11
C LYS A 64 -9.70 -5.81 19.44
N LYS A 65 -8.45 -6.22 19.67
CA LYS A 65 -7.30 -5.31 19.75
C LYS A 65 -6.83 -4.98 18.33
N TYR A 66 -6.45 -3.72 18.10
CA TYR A 66 -5.86 -3.30 16.83
C TYR A 66 -4.35 -3.13 17.00
N ILE A 67 -3.58 -3.59 16.00
CA ILE A 67 -2.13 -3.39 15.92
C ILE A 67 -1.83 -2.63 14.64
N ALA A 68 -1.25 -1.45 14.81
CA ALA A 68 -0.91 -0.58 13.69
C ALA A 68 0.41 -1.03 13.04
N THR A 69 0.47 -1.03 11.72
CA THR A 69 1.65 -1.42 10.94
C THR A 69 2.03 -0.32 9.96
N SER A 70 3.33 -0.03 9.84
CA SER A 70 3.83 1.02 8.93
C SER A 70 4.37 0.50 7.60
N CYS A 71 4.33 -0.83 7.36
CA CYS A 71 4.88 -1.43 6.15
C CYS A 71 4.27 -2.80 5.85
N VAL A 72 4.35 -3.23 4.58
CA VAL A 72 3.95 -4.57 4.12
C VAL A 72 4.86 -5.69 4.63
N GLN A 73 6.01 -5.35 5.21
CA GLN A 73 6.96 -6.33 5.76
C GLN A 73 6.56 -6.88 7.13
N VAL A 74 5.42 -6.48 7.65
CA VAL A 74 4.89 -7.03 8.89
C VAL A 74 4.04 -8.27 8.58
N PRO A 75 4.40 -9.47 9.08
CA PRO A 75 3.59 -10.68 8.93
C PRO A 75 2.23 -10.54 9.61
N ILE A 76 1.21 -10.16 8.85
CA ILE A 76 -0.14 -9.89 9.38
C ILE A 76 -0.85 -11.16 9.85
N GLU A 77 -0.48 -12.31 9.34
CA GLU A 77 -0.97 -13.61 9.77
C GLU A 77 -0.65 -13.87 11.27
N LEU A 78 0.53 -13.42 11.74
CA LEU A 78 0.89 -13.49 13.14
C LEU A 78 0.01 -12.58 14.01
N ILE A 79 -0.35 -11.39 13.50
CA ILE A 79 -1.26 -10.48 14.20
C ILE A 79 -2.65 -11.11 14.34
N TYR A 80 -3.20 -11.67 13.26
CA TYR A 80 -4.47 -12.40 13.31
C TYR A 80 -4.39 -13.64 14.24
N ALA A 81 -3.31 -14.40 14.18
CA ALA A 81 -3.08 -15.57 15.05
C ALA A 81 -2.99 -15.16 16.53
N ALA A 82 -2.44 -13.98 16.83
CA ALA A 82 -2.44 -13.39 18.17
C ALA A 82 -3.82 -12.79 18.57
N GLY A 83 -4.85 -12.91 17.72
CA GLY A 83 -6.22 -12.45 17.98
C GLY A 83 -6.41 -10.95 17.96
N ALA A 84 -5.54 -10.26 17.25
CA ALA A 84 -5.65 -8.84 16.96
C ALA A 84 -5.96 -8.62 15.47
N VAL A 85 -6.28 -7.37 15.09
CA VAL A 85 -6.55 -6.93 13.73
C VAL A 85 -5.43 -6.00 13.30
N PRO A 86 -4.73 -6.27 12.18
CA PRO A 86 -3.75 -5.36 11.63
C PRO A 86 -4.45 -4.15 11.00
N VAL A 87 -3.88 -2.95 11.19
CA VAL A 87 -4.31 -1.71 10.55
C VAL A 87 -3.10 -0.96 10.02
N ARG A 88 -3.28 -0.09 9.03
CA ARG A 88 -2.17 0.63 8.40
C ARG A 88 -2.03 2.05 8.96
N THR A 89 -0.78 2.49 9.21
CA THR A 89 -0.46 3.87 9.58
C THR A 89 -0.07 4.74 8.39
N CYS A 90 0.33 4.13 7.25
CA CYS A 90 0.64 4.87 6.04
C CYS A 90 -0.59 5.64 5.57
N SER A 91 -0.42 6.91 5.26
CA SER A 91 -1.48 7.79 4.77
C SER A 91 -1.01 8.51 3.51
N GLY A 92 -1.92 8.73 2.56
CA GLY A 92 -1.72 9.57 1.39
C GLY A 92 -2.19 11.02 1.58
N SER A 93 -2.59 11.40 2.78
CA SER A 93 -3.13 12.74 3.04
C SER A 93 -2.05 13.81 3.07
N HIS A 94 -2.26 14.85 2.27
CA HIS A 94 -1.42 16.04 2.27
C HIS A 94 -1.46 16.75 3.64
N SER A 95 -2.63 16.88 4.24
CA SER A 95 -2.76 17.52 5.57
C SER A 95 -2.06 16.72 6.67
N MET A 96 -2.03 15.39 6.60
CA MET A 96 -1.24 14.58 7.52
C MET A 96 0.26 14.72 7.26
N SER A 97 0.68 14.84 5.99
CA SER A 97 2.07 15.14 5.64
C SER A 97 2.51 16.50 6.20
N GLN A 98 1.69 17.53 6.06
CA GLN A 98 1.94 18.86 6.65
C GLN A 98 2.04 18.80 8.18
N ALA A 99 1.13 18.07 8.84
CA ALA A 99 1.16 17.91 10.29
C ALA A 99 2.45 17.22 10.77
N GLY A 100 2.94 16.24 10.02
CA GLY A 100 4.20 15.55 10.32
C GLY A 100 5.42 16.43 10.04
N ALA A 101 5.40 17.22 8.98
CA ALA A 101 6.50 18.11 8.59
C ALA A 101 6.79 19.21 9.63
N GLU A 102 5.84 19.52 10.54
CA GLU A 102 6.12 20.43 11.67
C GLU A 102 7.20 19.88 12.62
N PHE A 103 7.46 18.58 12.61
CA PHE A 103 8.36 17.89 13.54
C PHE A 103 9.55 17.21 12.87
N LEU A 104 9.45 16.98 11.58
CA LEU A 104 10.47 16.26 10.82
C LEU A 104 11.32 17.22 9.97
N PRO A 105 12.54 16.84 9.59
CA PRO A 105 13.35 17.64 8.67
C PRO A 105 12.61 17.92 7.35
N ALA A 106 12.83 19.10 6.76
CA ALA A 106 12.17 19.56 5.54
C ALA A 106 12.35 18.61 4.32
N LYS A 107 13.44 17.84 4.29
CA LYS A 107 13.71 16.83 3.25
C LYS A 107 13.13 15.44 3.57
N SER A 108 12.24 15.34 4.55
CA SER A 108 11.58 14.07 4.85
C SER A 108 10.59 13.69 3.74
N CYS A 109 10.61 12.41 3.37
CA CYS A 109 9.66 11.87 2.39
C CYS A 109 8.21 12.10 2.83
N SER A 110 7.34 12.53 1.90
CA SER A 110 5.92 12.82 2.16
C SER A 110 5.18 11.65 2.83
N LEU A 111 5.49 10.41 2.44
CA LEU A 111 4.91 9.21 3.06
C LEU A 111 5.32 9.08 4.54
N VAL A 112 6.58 9.34 4.87
CA VAL A 112 7.07 9.27 6.25
C VAL A 112 6.44 10.39 7.07
N SER A 113 6.39 11.60 6.52
CA SER A 113 5.75 12.75 7.17
C SER A 113 4.26 12.50 7.42
N ALA A 114 3.52 11.99 6.43
CA ALA A 114 2.11 11.66 6.58
C ALA A 114 1.88 10.52 7.58
N THR A 115 2.74 9.49 7.57
CA THR A 115 2.68 8.40 8.57
C THR A 115 2.86 8.93 9.98
N PHE A 116 3.86 9.80 10.19
CA PHE A 116 4.07 10.42 11.48
C PHE A 116 2.90 11.34 11.87
N GLY A 117 2.45 12.19 10.96
CA GLY A 117 1.30 13.07 11.18
C GLY A 117 0.03 12.31 11.57
N THR A 118 -0.25 11.18 10.89
CA THR A 118 -1.38 10.30 11.20
C THR A 118 -1.29 9.72 12.62
N ILE A 119 -0.11 9.27 13.03
CA ILE A 119 0.12 8.74 14.38
C ILE A 119 0.04 9.88 15.40
N TYR A 120 0.69 11.01 15.13
CA TYR A 120 0.76 12.15 16.04
C TYR A 120 -0.62 12.78 16.30
N THR A 121 -1.46 12.89 15.30
CA THR A 121 -2.80 13.50 15.38
C THR A 121 -3.89 12.52 15.83
N ASP A 122 -3.56 11.29 16.22
CA ASP A 122 -4.51 10.20 16.50
C ASP A 122 -5.52 10.00 15.36
N SER A 123 -5.01 10.01 14.11
CA SER A 123 -5.81 9.86 12.89
C SER A 123 -5.70 8.45 12.27
N ILE A 124 -5.27 7.46 13.05
CA ILE A 124 -5.43 6.06 12.70
C ILE A 124 -6.91 5.73 12.92
N HIS A 125 -7.70 5.86 11.86
CA HIS A 125 -9.16 5.73 11.94
C HIS A 125 -9.56 4.26 12.06
N VAL A 126 -9.58 3.77 13.28
CA VAL A 126 -10.01 2.43 13.67
C VAL A 126 -10.96 2.54 14.86
N PRO A 127 -11.84 1.55 15.08
CA PRO A 127 -12.89 1.64 16.10
C PRO A 127 -12.37 1.77 17.54
N SER A 128 -11.12 1.38 17.80
CA SER A 128 -10.45 1.60 19.09
C SER A 128 -8.96 1.87 18.88
N LYS A 129 -8.35 2.64 19.78
CA LYS A 129 -6.94 3.00 19.74
C LYS A 129 -6.06 1.75 19.61
N PRO A 130 -5.09 1.71 18.68
CA PRO A 130 -4.16 0.58 18.55
C PRO A 130 -3.38 0.36 19.85
N VAL A 131 -3.19 -0.91 20.21
CA VAL A 131 -2.42 -1.28 21.40
C VAL A 131 -0.92 -1.28 21.18
N ALA A 132 -0.48 -1.26 19.91
CA ALA A 132 0.92 -1.20 19.51
C ALA A 132 1.05 -0.68 18.09
N ILE A 133 2.23 -0.10 17.78
CA ILE A 133 2.68 0.22 16.41
C ILE A 133 3.87 -0.64 16.10
N ILE A 134 3.83 -1.36 14.98
CA ILE A 134 4.93 -2.20 14.47
C ILE A 134 5.56 -1.51 13.27
N ASN A 135 6.85 -1.19 13.39
CA ASN A 135 7.61 -0.50 12.36
C ASN A 135 8.81 -1.32 11.88
N PRO A 136 8.77 -1.89 10.67
CA PRO A 136 9.93 -2.55 10.08
C PRO A 136 11.03 -1.56 9.69
N THR A 137 12.30 -1.96 9.87
CA THR A 137 13.49 -1.15 9.55
C THR A 137 13.80 -1.15 8.06
N THR A 138 12.86 -0.68 7.22
CA THR A 138 12.99 -0.76 5.76
C THR A 138 13.90 0.32 5.18
N CYS A 139 13.65 1.59 5.44
CA CYS A 139 14.51 2.69 5.01
C CYS A 139 14.97 3.51 6.22
N ASP A 140 16.01 4.32 6.04
CA ASP A 140 16.61 5.08 7.15
C ASP A 140 15.60 6.02 7.82
N GLN A 141 14.74 6.68 7.04
CA GLN A 141 13.72 7.56 7.60
C GLN A 141 12.71 6.79 8.47
N LYS A 142 12.23 5.62 8.01
CA LYS A 142 11.35 4.76 8.82
C LYS A 142 12.06 4.20 10.03
N LYS A 143 13.32 3.78 9.90
CA LYS A 143 14.14 3.32 11.03
C LYS A 143 14.25 4.41 12.10
N LYS A 144 14.54 5.66 11.72
CA LYS A 144 14.65 6.80 12.63
C LYS A 144 13.32 7.29 13.18
N LEU A 145 12.23 7.06 12.47
CA LEU A 145 10.89 7.39 12.95
C LEU A 145 10.57 6.69 14.29
N SER A 146 11.14 5.52 14.56
CA SER A 146 10.95 4.79 15.82
C SER A 146 11.53 5.49 17.05
N GLU A 147 12.47 6.43 16.86
CA GLU A 147 13.12 7.18 17.94
C GLU A 147 12.35 8.46 18.32
N ILE A 148 11.44 8.94 17.45
CA ILE A 148 10.72 10.22 17.63
C ILE A 148 9.50 10.10 18.57
N PRO A 149 8.84 8.95 18.74
CA PRO A 149 7.56 8.81 19.43
C PRO A 149 7.59 8.99 20.95
N SER A 150 8.68 9.44 21.55
CA SER A 150 8.71 9.73 22.99
C SER A 150 7.60 10.77 23.35
N GLY A 151 6.52 10.28 23.90
CA GLY A 151 5.33 11.09 24.24
C GLY A 151 4.02 10.64 23.55
N MET A 152 4.06 9.62 22.72
CA MET A 152 2.84 8.97 22.21
C MET A 152 2.42 7.84 23.17
N ASP A 153 1.12 7.81 23.53
CA ASP A 153 0.56 6.80 24.45
C ASP A 153 0.42 5.40 23.82
N ILE A 154 1.06 5.12 22.68
CA ILE A 154 1.01 3.83 21.99
C ILE A 154 2.43 3.25 21.95
N PRO A 155 2.66 2.06 22.52
CA PRO A 155 3.95 1.38 22.45
C PRO A 155 4.40 1.17 21.00
N TYR A 156 5.69 1.46 20.74
CA TYR A 156 6.30 1.36 19.42
C TYR A 156 7.29 0.20 19.40
N TYR A 157 7.11 -0.73 18.48
CA TYR A 157 7.95 -1.92 18.32
C TYR A 157 8.65 -1.90 16.98
N THR A 158 9.95 -2.09 16.98
CA THR A 158 10.76 -2.20 15.77
C THR A 158 10.86 -3.66 15.34
N LEU A 159 10.51 -3.95 14.08
CA LEU A 159 10.76 -5.24 13.44
C LEU A 159 11.99 -5.12 12.55
N GLU A 160 13.07 -5.76 12.94
CA GLU A 160 14.36 -5.61 12.29
C GLU A 160 14.45 -6.44 11.01
N LEU A 161 14.80 -5.79 9.89
CA LEU A 161 15.04 -6.41 8.60
C LEU A 161 16.55 -6.48 8.29
N PRO A 162 17.02 -7.55 7.62
CA PRO A 162 18.37 -7.57 7.07
C PRO A 162 18.49 -6.65 5.85
N PRO A 163 19.67 -6.13 5.54
CA PRO A 163 19.87 -5.25 4.38
C PRO A 163 19.84 -5.98 3.03
N THR A 164 20.07 -7.29 3.06
CA THR A 164 19.99 -8.21 1.90
C THR A 164 19.02 -9.36 2.22
N LYS A 165 18.61 -10.10 1.18
CA LYS A 165 17.73 -11.27 1.34
C LYS A 165 18.32 -12.56 0.80
N ASP A 166 19.49 -12.49 0.15
CA ASP A 166 20.04 -13.59 -0.63
C ASP A 166 21.03 -14.44 0.18
N SER A 167 21.66 -13.90 1.24
CA SER A 167 22.58 -14.67 2.07
C SER A 167 21.86 -15.51 3.14
N GLU A 168 22.47 -16.64 3.51
CA GLU A 168 21.95 -17.51 4.57
C GLU A 168 21.86 -16.78 5.90
N GLU A 169 22.85 -15.95 6.24
CA GLU A 169 22.87 -15.15 7.46
C GLU A 169 21.70 -14.18 7.52
N ALA A 170 21.36 -13.54 6.40
CA ALA A 170 20.21 -12.64 6.32
C ALA A 170 18.90 -13.40 6.53
N GLN A 171 18.77 -14.60 5.98
CA GLN A 171 17.57 -15.45 6.15
C GLN A 171 17.44 -15.93 7.60
N ILE A 172 18.53 -16.37 8.23
CA ILE A 172 18.56 -16.78 9.64
C ILE A 172 18.20 -15.59 10.55
N TYR A 173 18.80 -14.41 10.27
CA TYR A 173 18.48 -13.20 11.02
C TYR A 173 17.01 -12.84 10.94
N TRP A 174 16.45 -12.84 9.73
CA TRP A 174 15.05 -12.52 9.51
C TRP A 174 14.11 -13.54 10.16
N TYR A 175 14.39 -14.84 10.02
CA TYR A 175 13.65 -15.88 10.71
C TYR A 175 13.63 -15.66 12.22
N SER A 176 14.78 -15.32 12.83
CA SER A 176 14.89 -15.03 14.24
C SER A 176 14.07 -13.79 14.63
N SER A 177 14.05 -12.74 13.79
CA SER A 177 13.24 -11.53 13.97
C SER A 177 11.74 -11.84 13.92
N VAL A 178 11.28 -12.64 12.96
CA VAL A 178 9.87 -13.09 12.86
C VAL A 178 9.46 -13.95 14.05
N LYS A 179 10.33 -14.86 14.48
CA LYS A 179 10.10 -15.69 15.67
C LYS A 179 10.06 -14.86 16.97
N LYS A 180 10.92 -13.84 17.10
CA LYS A 180 10.84 -12.88 18.21
C LYS A 180 9.53 -12.11 18.15
N PHE A 181 9.17 -11.59 16.96
CA PHE A 181 7.93 -10.86 16.77
C PHE A 181 6.69 -11.67 17.16
N SER A 182 6.65 -12.97 16.88
CA SER A 182 5.53 -13.82 17.32
C SER A 182 5.36 -13.85 18.84
N ARG A 183 6.48 -13.89 19.59
CA ARG A 183 6.46 -13.82 21.07
C ARG A 183 6.08 -12.44 21.60
N ASP A 184 6.58 -11.38 20.97
CA ASP A 184 6.23 -10.00 21.31
C ASP A 184 4.72 -9.80 21.16
N LEU A 185 4.11 -10.32 20.07
CA LEU A 185 2.66 -10.28 19.85
C LEU A 185 1.87 -11.02 20.94
N GLU A 186 2.33 -12.17 21.41
CA GLU A 186 1.71 -12.86 22.53
C GLU A 186 1.71 -11.99 23.81
N GLY A 187 2.81 -11.31 24.09
CA GLY A 187 2.91 -10.35 25.21
C GLY A 187 1.96 -9.15 25.05
N ILE A 188 1.91 -8.55 23.87
CA ILE A 188 1.05 -7.38 23.56
C ILE A 188 -0.43 -7.73 23.67
N THR A 189 -0.83 -8.87 23.09
CA THR A 189 -2.24 -9.26 23.00
C THR A 189 -2.74 -10.03 24.21
N GLY A 190 -1.84 -10.68 24.98
CA GLY A 190 -2.17 -11.64 26.03
C GLY A 190 -2.71 -12.97 25.49
N LYS A 191 -2.53 -13.26 24.21
CA LYS A 191 -3.04 -14.48 23.55
C LYS A 191 -1.93 -15.26 22.88
N ARG A 192 -1.81 -16.57 23.20
CA ARG A 192 -0.82 -17.46 22.59
C ARG A 192 -1.11 -17.73 21.12
N ILE A 193 -0.06 -17.74 20.29
CA ILE A 193 -0.10 -18.15 18.88
C ILE A 193 0.05 -19.68 18.84
N THR A 194 -1.09 -20.37 18.76
CA THR A 194 -1.11 -21.84 18.66
C THR A 194 -1.07 -22.28 17.20
N ARG A 195 -0.72 -23.56 16.96
CA ARG A 195 -0.74 -24.18 15.63
C ARG A 195 -2.07 -23.95 14.91
N SER A 196 -3.19 -24.20 15.57
CA SER A 196 -4.51 -24.06 14.95
C SER A 196 -4.84 -22.61 14.60
N ARG A 197 -4.47 -21.65 15.46
CA ARG A 197 -4.71 -20.22 15.20
C ARG A 197 -3.83 -19.68 14.09
N LEU A 198 -2.56 -20.10 14.04
CA LEU A 198 -1.66 -19.67 12.97
C LEU A 198 -2.09 -20.26 11.61
N LYS A 199 -2.45 -21.56 11.58
CA LYS A 199 -3.03 -22.16 10.37
C LYS A 199 -4.27 -21.42 9.90
N ALA A 200 -5.21 -21.14 10.81
CA ALA A 200 -6.43 -20.40 10.47
C ALA A 200 -6.13 -18.99 9.92
N ALA A 201 -5.17 -18.27 10.52
CA ALA A 201 -4.76 -16.95 10.07
C ALA A 201 -4.09 -16.97 8.69
N ILE A 202 -3.18 -17.92 8.44
CA ILE A 202 -2.54 -18.09 7.13
C ILE A 202 -3.61 -18.37 6.06
N LEU A 203 -4.52 -19.30 6.31
CA LEU A 203 -5.60 -19.62 5.36
C LEU A 203 -6.56 -18.44 5.15
N LYS A 204 -6.83 -17.65 6.20
CA LYS A 204 -7.67 -16.45 6.12
C LYS A 204 -7.05 -15.40 5.20
N VAL A 205 -5.78 -15.09 5.39
CA VAL A 205 -5.05 -14.12 4.55
C VAL A 205 -4.88 -14.64 3.13
N ALA A 206 -4.59 -15.94 2.97
CA ALA A 206 -4.44 -16.57 1.66
C ALA A 206 -5.72 -16.48 0.81
N ARG A 207 -6.92 -16.59 1.40
CA ARG A 207 -8.19 -16.37 0.67
C ARG A 207 -8.31 -14.95 0.13
N ALA A 208 -8.00 -13.96 0.95
CA ALA A 208 -8.02 -12.56 0.51
C ALA A 208 -7.01 -12.30 -0.63
N GLN A 209 -5.81 -12.86 -0.51
CA GLN A 209 -4.78 -12.80 -1.56
C GLN A 209 -5.23 -13.51 -2.83
N GLN A 210 -5.93 -14.62 -2.73
CA GLN A 210 -6.48 -15.34 -3.88
C GLN A 210 -7.57 -14.52 -4.59
N ALA A 211 -8.49 -13.91 -3.86
CA ALA A 211 -9.51 -13.02 -4.42
C ALA A 211 -8.87 -11.84 -5.17
N PHE A 212 -7.85 -11.21 -4.58
CA PHE A 212 -7.12 -10.12 -5.23
C PHE A 212 -6.33 -10.57 -6.47
N ARG A 213 -5.71 -11.75 -6.43
CA ARG A 213 -5.03 -12.32 -7.61
C ARG A 213 -6.00 -12.61 -8.76
N GLN A 214 -7.24 -13.02 -8.44
CA GLN A 214 -8.27 -13.21 -9.45
C GLN A 214 -8.65 -11.88 -10.11
N LEU A 215 -8.80 -10.80 -9.34
CA LEU A 215 -8.97 -9.44 -9.89
C LEU A 215 -7.83 -9.06 -10.84
N HIS A 216 -6.60 -9.35 -10.42
CA HIS A 216 -5.40 -9.07 -11.21
C HIS A 216 -5.38 -9.90 -12.50
N GLN A 217 -5.81 -11.17 -12.47
CA GLN A 217 -5.91 -12.03 -13.66
C GLN A 217 -6.99 -11.53 -14.63
N ILE A 218 -8.16 -11.11 -14.14
CA ILE A 218 -9.22 -10.52 -14.97
C ILE A 218 -8.69 -9.29 -15.71
N ARG A 219 -7.98 -8.39 -15.01
CA ARG A 219 -7.38 -7.19 -15.60
C ARG A 219 -6.28 -7.50 -16.64
N LYS A 220 -5.57 -8.61 -16.47
CA LYS A 220 -4.57 -9.08 -17.44
C LYS A 220 -5.21 -9.49 -18.76
N GLU A 221 -6.32 -10.21 -18.69
CA GLU A 221 -7.04 -10.72 -19.84
C GLU A 221 -7.88 -9.62 -20.52
N HIS A 222 -8.63 -8.88 -19.73
CA HIS A 222 -9.52 -7.82 -20.18
C HIS A 222 -9.45 -6.61 -19.25
N PRO A 223 -9.22 -5.40 -19.78
CA PRO A 223 -9.21 -4.18 -18.98
C PRO A 223 -10.66 -3.74 -18.63
N THR A 224 -11.30 -4.47 -17.73
CA THR A 224 -12.69 -4.27 -17.33
C THR A 224 -12.90 -3.32 -16.17
N ILE A 225 -11.81 -2.91 -15.51
CA ILE A 225 -11.82 -1.98 -14.38
C ILE A 225 -10.65 -1.00 -14.51
N ARG A 226 -10.85 0.24 -14.13
CA ARG A 226 -9.79 1.25 -14.12
C ARG A 226 -8.67 0.87 -13.14
N GLY A 227 -7.45 1.23 -13.49
CA GLY A 227 -6.31 0.98 -12.60
C GLY A 227 -6.41 1.72 -11.28
N THR A 228 -6.96 2.95 -11.28
CA THR A 228 -7.24 3.72 -10.06
C THR A 228 -8.19 2.98 -9.12
N ASP A 229 -9.26 2.38 -9.65
CA ASP A 229 -10.23 1.62 -8.87
C ASP A 229 -9.61 0.33 -8.31
N ALA A 230 -8.82 -0.38 -9.09
CA ALA A 230 -8.13 -1.57 -8.61
C ALA A 230 -7.08 -1.25 -7.51
N ILE A 231 -6.41 -0.10 -7.59
CA ILE A 231 -5.53 0.40 -6.52
C ILE A 231 -6.36 0.75 -5.28
N LEU A 232 -7.56 1.35 -5.44
CA LEU A 232 -8.45 1.64 -4.31
C LEU A 232 -8.93 0.37 -3.62
N VAL A 233 -9.35 -0.66 -4.38
CA VAL A 233 -9.71 -1.97 -3.82
C VAL A 233 -8.61 -2.49 -2.89
N ALA A 234 -7.37 -2.51 -3.34
CA ALA A 234 -6.24 -2.95 -2.52
C ALA A 234 -5.99 -2.05 -1.29
N ASN A 235 -6.13 -0.72 -1.45
CA ASN A 235 -5.93 0.23 -0.35
C ASN A 235 -6.95 0.06 0.78
N THR A 236 -8.15 -0.40 0.48
CA THR A 236 -9.22 -0.64 1.48
C THR A 236 -9.07 -1.94 2.27
N PHE A 237 -8.08 -2.78 1.96
CA PHE A 237 -7.86 -4.09 2.61
C PHE A 237 -7.83 -4.04 4.15
N PHE A 238 -7.38 -2.94 4.74
CA PHE A 238 -7.30 -2.76 6.18
C PHE A 238 -8.47 -1.98 6.78
N TYR A 239 -9.51 -1.66 6.00
CA TYR A 239 -10.61 -0.79 6.45
C TYR A 239 -11.84 -1.58 6.92
N ASP A 240 -11.90 -2.88 6.67
CA ASP A 240 -12.98 -3.75 7.17
C ASP A 240 -12.45 -5.08 7.72
N ASP A 241 -13.34 -5.95 8.17
CA ASP A 241 -12.97 -7.35 8.45
C ASP A 241 -12.52 -8.01 7.15
N ILE A 242 -11.42 -8.75 7.24
CA ILE A 242 -10.79 -9.36 6.05
C ILE A 242 -11.73 -10.35 5.33
N ASP A 243 -12.62 -11.06 6.04
CA ASP A 243 -13.56 -11.99 5.39
C ASP A 243 -14.64 -11.22 4.64
N SER A 244 -15.14 -10.11 5.20
CA SER A 244 -16.09 -9.19 4.54
C SER A 244 -15.45 -8.57 3.29
N TRP A 245 -14.24 -8.01 3.41
CA TRP A 245 -13.50 -7.47 2.28
C TRP A 245 -13.30 -8.51 1.18
N THR A 246 -12.93 -9.75 1.54
CA THR A 246 -12.71 -10.85 0.60
C THR A 246 -13.98 -11.18 -0.18
N GLN A 247 -15.12 -11.28 0.52
CA GLN A 247 -16.42 -11.56 -0.12
C GLN A 247 -16.80 -10.49 -1.15
N HIS A 248 -16.54 -9.21 -0.85
CA HIS A 248 -16.84 -8.12 -1.78
C HIS A 248 -15.88 -8.11 -2.98
N VAL A 249 -14.60 -8.49 -2.80
CA VAL A 249 -13.67 -8.68 -3.94
C VAL A 249 -14.11 -9.86 -4.80
N ASP A 250 -14.54 -10.97 -4.20
CA ASP A 250 -15.07 -12.13 -4.96
C ASP A 250 -16.33 -11.75 -5.74
N SER A 251 -17.24 -10.96 -5.14
CA SER A 251 -18.43 -10.45 -5.82
C SER A 251 -18.07 -9.52 -6.98
N LEU A 252 -17.12 -8.61 -6.77
CA LEU A 252 -16.58 -7.75 -7.84
C LEU A 252 -15.95 -8.56 -8.97
N ASN A 253 -15.15 -9.58 -8.65
CA ASN A 253 -14.54 -10.47 -9.64
C ASN A 253 -15.60 -11.18 -10.49
N HIS A 254 -16.68 -11.66 -9.84
CA HIS A 254 -17.79 -12.31 -10.54
C HIS A 254 -18.51 -11.35 -11.49
N GLU A 255 -18.77 -10.13 -11.03
CA GLU A 255 -19.39 -9.07 -11.82
C GLU A 255 -18.53 -8.71 -13.05
N LEU A 256 -17.23 -8.50 -12.85
CA LEU A 256 -16.29 -8.19 -13.94
C LEU A 256 -16.15 -9.33 -14.96
N ALA A 257 -16.14 -10.58 -14.49
CA ALA A 257 -16.02 -11.77 -15.36
C ALA A 257 -17.26 -11.99 -16.23
N GLN A 258 -18.45 -11.54 -15.80
CA GLN A 258 -19.68 -11.65 -16.59
C GLN A 258 -19.76 -10.65 -17.74
N GLY A 259 -18.85 -9.67 -17.81
CA GLY A 259 -18.81 -8.65 -18.87
C GLY A 259 -20.09 -7.79 -18.94
N LEU A 260 -20.84 -7.72 -17.83
CA LEU A 260 -22.13 -7.02 -17.76
C LEU A 260 -21.99 -5.49 -17.88
N HIS A 261 -20.76 -4.98 -17.88
CA HIS A 261 -20.51 -3.55 -17.90
C HIS A 261 -20.14 -3.10 -19.30
N LYS A 262 -20.86 -2.09 -19.76
CA LYS A 262 -20.40 -1.28 -20.89
C LYS A 262 -19.06 -0.67 -20.51
N ASP A 263 -18.14 -0.70 -21.45
CA ASP A 263 -16.79 -0.14 -21.38
C ASP A 263 -16.73 1.03 -20.35
N PRO A 264 -15.93 0.92 -19.26
CA PRO A 264 -15.87 1.95 -18.21
C PRO A 264 -15.25 3.26 -18.67
N GLY A 265 -15.39 3.59 -19.95
CA GLY A 265 -14.77 4.78 -20.56
C GLY A 265 -13.25 4.64 -20.74
N ILE A 266 -12.72 3.42 -20.57
CA ILE A 266 -11.35 3.06 -20.93
C ILE A 266 -11.35 2.90 -22.47
N SER A 267 -11.61 4.01 -23.13
CA SER A 267 -12.06 4.05 -24.51
C SER A 267 -10.96 3.70 -25.47
N GLY A 268 -11.22 2.70 -26.22
CA GLY A 268 -10.54 2.35 -27.46
C GLY A 268 -9.49 1.28 -27.29
N ASN A 269 -9.51 0.32 -28.20
CA ASN A 269 -8.45 -0.70 -28.37
C ASN A 269 -7.02 -0.14 -28.49
N ASN A 270 -6.85 1.19 -28.44
CA ASN A 270 -5.59 1.90 -28.66
C ASN A 270 -5.06 2.70 -27.46
N ALA A 271 -5.75 2.75 -26.31
CA ALA A 271 -5.23 3.46 -25.13
C ALA A 271 -3.86 2.87 -24.71
N PRO A 272 -2.84 3.71 -24.44
CA PRO A 272 -1.54 3.24 -23.96
C PRO A 272 -1.67 2.50 -22.63
N ARG A 273 -1.09 1.31 -22.57
CA ARG A 273 -1.10 0.41 -21.40
C ARG A 273 0.07 0.74 -20.48
N ILE A 274 -0.22 1.23 -19.30
CA ILE A 274 0.76 1.79 -18.37
C ILE A 274 0.99 0.84 -17.19
N LEU A 275 2.26 0.56 -16.90
CA LEU A 275 2.70 -0.01 -15.61
C LEU A 275 3.11 1.13 -14.68
N LEU A 276 2.51 1.17 -13.49
CA LEU A 276 2.82 2.19 -12.48
C LEU A 276 3.66 1.57 -11.36
N THR A 277 4.82 2.17 -11.06
CA THR A 277 5.73 1.67 -10.02
C THR A 277 6.43 2.78 -9.26
N GLY A 278 7.25 2.45 -8.26
CA GLY A 278 7.99 3.39 -7.43
C GLY A 278 7.35 3.61 -6.05
N SER A 279 7.32 4.86 -5.60
CA SER A 279 6.67 5.26 -4.35
C SER A 279 5.16 4.97 -4.41
N PRO A 280 4.55 4.40 -3.34
CA PRO A 280 3.20 3.86 -3.43
C PRO A 280 2.12 4.94 -3.49
N SER A 281 1.09 4.73 -4.30
CA SER A 281 -0.15 5.48 -4.21
C SER A 281 -0.98 4.96 -3.04
N ILE A 282 -1.16 5.82 -2.03
CA ILE A 282 -1.93 5.51 -0.81
C ILE A 282 -3.08 6.52 -0.72
N PHE A 283 -4.29 6.01 -0.50
CA PHE A 283 -5.47 6.85 -0.36
C PHE A 283 -5.30 7.89 0.78
N PRO A 284 -5.67 9.18 0.55
CA PRO A 284 -6.30 9.77 -0.63
C PRO A 284 -5.34 10.29 -1.73
N ASN A 285 -4.01 10.09 -1.67
CA ASN A 285 -3.12 10.55 -2.72
C ASN A 285 -3.19 9.65 -3.98
N PHE A 286 -4.21 9.86 -4.78
CA PHE A 286 -4.35 9.25 -6.10
C PHE A 286 -4.08 10.23 -7.23
N LYS A 287 -3.36 11.33 -6.94
CA LYS A 287 -3.05 12.39 -7.90
C LYS A 287 -2.51 11.82 -9.22
N LEU A 288 -1.43 11.05 -9.17
CA LEU A 288 -0.80 10.53 -10.37
C LEU A 288 -1.64 9.47 -11.11
N PRO A 289 -2.20 8.44 -10.45
CA PRO A 289 -3.07 7.49 -11.13
C PRO A 289 -4.26 8.14 -11.84
N VAL A 290 -4.95 9.05 -11.18
CA VAL A 290 -6.09 9.78 -11.76
C VAL A 290 -5.67 10.60 -12.97
N MET A 291 -4.56 11.34 -12.90
CA MET A 291 -4.08 12.15 -14.02
C MET A 291 -3.70 11.30 -15.24
N ILE A 292 -3.07 10.13 -15.04
CA ILE A 292 -2.72 9.22 -16.14
C ILE A 292 -3.98 8.76 -16.87
N GLU A 293 -5.00 8.32 -16.13
CA GLU A 293 -6.24 7.81 -16.75
C GLU A 293 -7.10 8.92 -17.34
N ALA A 294 -7.15 10.10 -16.72
CA ALA A 294 -7.83 11.27 -17.28
C ALA A 294 -7.23 11.76 -18.60
N MET A 295 -5.93 11.50 -18.84
CA MET A 295 -5.23 11.83 -20.10
C MET A 295 -5.26 10.70 -21.13
N GLY A 296 -6.04 9.66 -20.92
CA GLY A 296 -6.24 8.57 -21.86
C GLY A 296 -5.23 7.43 -21.74
N GLY A 297 -4.37 7.41 -20.74
CA GLY A 297 -3.56 6.25 -20.39
C GLY A 297 -4.38 5.21 -19.63
N HIS A 298 -4.09 3.93 -19.80
CA HIS A 298 -4.73 2.86 -19.05
C HIS A 298 -3.74 2.21 -18.10
N ILE A 299 -3.91 2.36 -16.79
CA ILE A 299 -3.09 1.69 -15.79
C ILE A 299 -3.52 0.22 -15.70
N VAL A 300 -2.80 -0.66 -16.41
CA VAL A 300 -3.11 -2.09 -16.48
C VAL A 300 -2.55 -2.87 -15.30
N ALA A 301 -1.44 -2.41 -14.73
CA ALA A 301 -0.81 -3.00 -13.55
C ALA A 301 -0.10 -1.93 -12.72
N ASP A 302 0.11 -2.26 -11.46
CA ASP A 302 0.99 -1.50 -10.57
C ASP A 302 1.90 -2.44 -9.77
N GLU A 303 3.03 -1.91 -9.29
CA GLU A 303 3.94 -2.64 -8.41
C GLU A 303 4.14 -1.85 -7.11
N PHE A 304 3.07 -1.53 -6.42
CA PHE A 304 3.09 -0.78 -5.16
C PHE A 304 2.99 -1.66 -3.92
N CYS A 305 3.62 -1.22 -2.83
CA CYS A 305 3.43 -1.85 -1.53
C CYS A 305 2.05 -1.58 -0.91
N SER A 306 1.25 -0.69 -1.50
CA SER A 306 -0.15 -0.44 -1.13
C SER A 306 -1.14 -1.33 -1.87
N SER A 307 -0.69 -2.12 -2.84
CA SER A 307 -1.52 -2.97 -3.70
C SER A 307 -0.85 -4.33 -3.99
N ASN A 308 -0.27 -4.52 -5.15
CA ASN A 308 0.23 -5.84 -5.60
C ASN A 308 1.29 -6.44 -4.68
N ARG A 309 2.26 -5.66 -4.21
CA ARG A 309 3.30 -6.17 -3.29
C ARG A 309 2.72 -6.63 -1.94
N LEU A 310 1.58 -6.08 -1.52
CA LEU A 310 0.87 -6.50 -0.32
C LEU A 310 0.14 -7.83 -0.51
N LEU A 311 -0.60 -7.97 -1.60
CA LEU A 311 -1.67 -8.97 -1.75
C LEU A 311 -1.38 -10.08 -2.76
N TYR A 312 -0.31 -9.97 -3.57
CA TYR A 312 -0.08 -10.92 -4.65
C TYR A 312 0.51 -12.26 -4.17
N ASP A 313 1.53 -12.23 -3.31
CA ASP A 313 2.27 -13.43 -2.93
C ASP A 313 1.68 -14.06 -1.66
N THR A 314 1.45 -15.38 -1.71
CA THR A 314 0.90 -16.20 -0.60
C THR A 314 2.02 -16.88 0.19
N VAL A 315 1.69 -17.31 1.39
CA VAL A 315 2.56 -18.18 2.20
C VAL A 315 2.46 -19.61 1.69
N ALA A 316 3.58 -20.20 1.26
CA ALA A 316 3.68 -21.62 0.90
C ALA A 316 4.04 -22.43 2.14
N VAL A 317 3.14 -23.29 2.59
CA VAL A 317 3.31 -24.14 3.79
C VAL A 317 3.28 -25.59 3.34
N ASP A 318 4.35 -26.34 3.60
CA ASP A 318 4.43 -27.77 3.30
C ASP A 318 3.74 -28.59 4.39
N GLU A 319 4.05 -28.31 5.66
CA GLU A 319 3.43 -28.98 6.80
C GLU A 319 2.79 -27.98 7.78
N TRP A 320 1.59 -28.27 8.22
CA TRP A 320 0.86 -27.43 9.15
C TRP A 320 1.32 -27.62 10.61
N ASN A 321 2.61 -27.44 10.87
CA ASN A 321 3.20 -27.38 12.21
C ASN A 321 3.93 -26.05 12.43
N MET A 322 4.31 -25.73 13.67
CA MET A 322 4.94 -24.43 13.97
C MET A 322 6.37 -24.33 13.40
N TYR A 323 7.07 -25.44 13.21
CA TYR A 323 8.44 -25.48 12.72
C TYR A 323 8.50 -25.19 11.22
N ASP A 324 7.40 -25.38 10.50
CA ASP A 324 7.27 -25.10 9.08
C ASP A 324 6.54 -23.79 8.81
N MET A 325 5.43 -23.51 9.49
CA MET A 325 4.64 -22.29 9.27
C MET A 325 5.41 -20.99 9.56
N ILE A 326 6.26 -20.94 10.60
CA ILE A 326 7.02 -19.71 10.93
C ILE A 326 8.11 -19.44 9.89
N PRO A 327 8.94 -20.42 9.46
CA PRO A 327 9.84 -20.23 8.31
C PRO A 327 9.12 -19.85 7.02
N ALA A 328 8.01 -20.51 6.67
CA ALA A 328 7.23 -20.20 5.47
C ALA A 328 6.73 -18.74 5.46
N LEU A 329 6.28 -18.24 6.62
CA LEU A 329 5.97 -16.81 6.78
C LEU A 329 7.22 -15.94 6.57
N ALA A 330 8.33 -16.27 7.21
CA ALA A 330 9.56 -15.51 7.05
C ALA A 330 9.99 -15.47 5.58
N ASP A 331 9.97 -16.58 4.88
CA ASP A 331 10.32 -16.67 3.46
C ASP A 331 9.40 -15.80 2.59
N ARG A 332 8.09 -15.85 2.79
CA ARG A 332 7.14 -15.02 2.04
C ARG A 332 7.45 -13.54 2.20
N TYR A 333 7.75 -13.07 3.42
CA TYR A 333 7.98 -11.67 3.68
C TYR A 333 9.39 -11.19 3.31
N LEU A 334 10.37 -12.08 3.16
CA LEU A 334 11.72 -11.75 2.73
C LEU A 334 11.93 -12.00 1.23
N LYS A 335 11.80 -13.25 0.80
CA LYS A 335 12.18 -13.69 -0.56
C LYS A 335 11.26 -13.10 -1.64
N ALA A 336 9.94 -13.09 -1.41
CA ALA A 336 8.99 -12.52 -2.36
C ALA A 336 8.98 -10.98 -2.37
N CYS A 337 9.68 -10.32 -1.47
CA CYS A 337 9.66 -8.86 -1.39
C CYS A 337 10.53 -8.21 -2.45
N THR A 338 9.88 -7.36 -3.27
CA THR A 338 10.52 -6.56 -4.32
C THR A 338 10.79 -5.11 -3.88
N CYS A 339 10.78 -4.82 -2.58
CA CYS A 339 11.05 -3.48 -2.08
C CYS A 339 12.53 -3.07 -2.35
N PRO A 340 12.81 -1.84 -2.80
CA PRO A 340 14.17 -1.38 -3.04
C PRO A 340 15.03 -1.25 -1.77
N CYS A 341 14.47 -1.49 -0.57
CA CYS A 341 15.25 -1.55 0.66
C CYS A 341 16.25 -2.73 0.73
N PHE A 342 16.10 -3.73 -0.14
CA PHE A 342 17.03 -4.85 -0.26
C PHE A 342 18.03 -4.64 -1.39
N THR A 343 19.29 -5.02 -1.17
CA THR A 343 20.36 -4.94 -2.16
C THR A 343 21.21 -6.22 -2.10
N PRO A 344 21.44 -6.93 -3.24
CA PRO A 344 20.86 -6.68 -4.57
C PRO A 344 19.36 -7.00 -4.64
N ASN A 345 18.66 -6.57 -5.70
CA ASN A 345 17.22 -6.79 -5.84
C ASN A 345 16.83 -7.17 -7.28
N GLN A 346 17.43 -8.22 -7.80
CA GLN A 346 17.14 -8.75 -9.13
C GLN A 346 15.70 -9.30 -9.27
N ASP A 347 15.08 -9.69 -8.15
CA ASP A 347 13.68 -10.13 -8.14
C ASP A 347 12.73 -9.03 -8.58
N ARG A 348 13.06 -7.78 -8.24
CA ARG A 348 12.30 -6.62 -8.69
C ARG A 348 12.36 -6.44 -10.20
N ASP A 349 13.54 -6.62 -10.79
CA ASP A 349 13.73 -6.54 -12.25
C ASP A 349 12.89 -7.62 -12.93
N ARG A 350 13.01 -8.88 -12.48
CA ARG A 350 12.21 -10.00 -13.00
C ARG A 350 10.71 -9.74 -12.88
N LYS A 351 10.27 -9.17 -11.76
CA LYS A 351 8.86 -8.85 -11.52
C LYS A 351 8.33 -7.77 -12.46
N LEU A 352 9.09 -6.69 -12.64
CA LEU A 352 8.72 -5.63 -13.59
C LEU A 352 8.65 -6.14 -15.02
N LEU A 353 9.65 -6.89 -15.47
CA LEU A 353 9.66 -7.49 -16.81
C LEU A 353 8.51 -8.49 -17.01
N SER A 354 8.18 -9.28 -15.98
CA SER A 354 7.00 -10.16 -16.01
C SER A 354 5.72 -9.36 -16.19
N TYR A 355 5.53 -8.26 -15.45
CA TYR A 355 4.35 -7.40 -15.60
C TYR A 355 4.29 -6.75 -16.98
N ILE A 356 5.43 -6.26 -17.50
CA ILE A 356 5.50 -5.66 -18.84
C ILE A 356 5.01 -6.65 -19.90
N LYS A 357 5.52 -7.88 -19.86
CA LYS A 357 5.11 -8.94 -20.77
C LYS A 357 3.66 -9.36 -20.57
N ASP A 358 3.29 -9.65 -19.33
CA ASP A 358 2.00 -10.23 -18.97
C ASP A 358 0.83 -9.28 -19.25
N PHE A 359 1.02 -8.00 -19.00
CA PHE A 359 0.01 -6.97 -19.22
C PHE A 359 0.19 -6.22 -20.55
N ARG A 360 1.12 -6.63 -21.42
CA ARG A 360 1.40 -5.96 -22.71
C ARG A 360 1.57 -4.45 -22.50
N VAL A 361 2.49 -4.08 -21.61
CA VAL A 361 2.71 -2.69 -21.22
C VAL A 361 3.39 -1.92 -22.36
N ASP A 362 2.84 -0.75 -22.72
CA ASP A 362 3.41 0.16 -23.73
C ASP A 362 4.43 1.13 -23.09
N GLY A 363 4.27 1.46 -21.83
CA GLY A 363 5.17 2.37 -21.11
C GLY A 363 5.09 2.22 -19.61
N LEU A 364 6.16 2.60 -18.93
CA LEU A 364 6.30 2.56 -17.47
C LEU A 364 6.30 3.98 -16.90
N VAL A 365 5.50 4.24 -15.89
CA VAL A 365 5.57 5.46 -15.08
C VAL A 365 6.19 5.13 -13.73
N TYR A 366 7.35 5.73 -13.45
CA TYR A 366 8.07 5.56 -12.19
C TYR A 366 7.87 6.78 -11.30
N GLN A 367 7.11 6.60 -10.20
CA GLN A 367 6.83 7.65 -9.23
C GLN A 367 7.85 7.64 -8.10
N THR A 368 8.39 8.81 -7.76
CA THR A 368 9.19 9.01 -6.55
C THR A 368 8.65 10.18 -5.76
N PHE A 369 8.58 10.04 -4.44
CA PHE A 369 8.27 11.20 -3.58
C PHE A 369 9.52 12.00 -3.28
N SER A 370 9.41 13.31 -3.36
CA SER A 370 10.49 14.23 -2.97
C SER A 370 11.01 13.87 -1.57
N GLY A 371 12.33 13.77 -1.45
CA GLY A 371 13.00 13.32 -0.24
C GLY A 371 13.03 11.79 -0.02
N CYS A 372 12.54 10.98 -0.95
CA CYS A 372 12.64 9.52 -0.90
C CYS A 372 13.90 9.03 -1.61
N GLN A 373 15.06 9.15 -0.99
CA GLN A 373 16.35 8.75 -1.57
C GLN A 373 16.37 7.30 -2.07
N LEU A 374 15.63 6.41 -1.41
CA LEU A 374 15.60 4.99 -1.75
C LEU A 374 15.04 4.74 -3.17
N TYR A 375 13.87 5.32 -3.49
CA TYR A 375 13.27 5.21 -4.81
C TYR A 375 13.93 6.12 -5.84
N GLU A 376 14.46 7.26 -5.41
CA GLU A 376 15.19 8.19 -6.27
C GLU A 376 16.46 7.54 -6.86
N LEU A 377 17.29 6.94 -6.02
CA LEU A 377 18.50 6.23 -6.46
C LEU A 377 18.18 4.99 -7.30
N GLU A 378 17.13 4.24 -6.94
CA GLU A 378 16.70 3.09 -7.72
C GLU A 378 16.22 3.47 -9.13
N SER A 379 15.61 4.64 -9.30
CA SER A 379 15.02 5.06 -10.58
C SER A 379 16.03 5.04 -11.74
N SER A 380 17.29 5.38 -11.48
CA SER A 380 18.38 5.33 -12.46
C SER A 380 18.63 3.90 -12.96
N ARG A 381 18.65 2.93 -12.05
CA ARG A 381 18.84 1.51 -12.41
C ARG A 381 17.64 0.95 -13.20
N ILE A 382 16.42 1.29 -12.77
CA ILE A 382 15.21 0.89 -13.50
C ILE A 382 15.15 1.58 -14.87
N GLY A 383 15.57 2.84 -14.97
CA GLY A 383 15.68 3.54 -16.25
C GLY A 383 16.58 2.81 -17.24
N SER A 384 17.78 2.42 -16.81
CA SER A 384 18.71 1.63 -17.65
C SER A 384 18.13 0.26 -18.04
N LEU A 385 17.40 -0.40 -17.15
CA LEU A 385 16.70 -1.65 -17.48
C LEU A 385 15.64 -1.44 -18.55
N MET A 386 14.84 -0.37 -18.44
CA MET A 386 13.79 -0.06 -19.43
C MET A 386 14.39 0.31 -20.79
N GLU A 387 15.50 1.03 -20.82
CA GLU A 387 16.23 1.33 -22.06
C GLU A 387 16.71 0.06 -22.77
N GLN A 388 17.27 -0.91 -22.02
CA GLN A 388 17.71 -2.20 -22.57
C GLN A 388 16.55 -3.00 -23.16
N GLU A 389 15.38 -2.92 -22.55
CA GLU A 389 14.16 -3.61 -22.99
C GLU A 389 13.34 -2.82 -24.04
N ASN A 390 13.80 -1.64 -24.44
CA ASN A 390 13.09 -0.71 -25.35
C ASN A 390 11.69 -0.29 -24.85
N ILE A 391 11.49 -0.21 -23.55
CA ILE A 391 10.25 0.24 -22.90
C ILE A 391 10.38 1.72 -22.53
N PRO A 392 9.54 2.61 -23.08
CA PRO A 392 9.50 4.00 -22.65
C PRO A 392 9.21 4.14 -21.17
N MET A 393 9.97 5.00 -20.49
CA MET A 393 9.78 5.27 -19.06
C MET A 393 9.64 6.76 -18.81
N LEU A 394 8.58 7.14 -18.10
CA LEU A 394 8.40 8.49 -17.54
C LEU A 394 8.76 8.47 -16.04
N TYR A 395 9.83 9.17 -15.67
CA TYR A 395 10.16 9.42 -14.28
C TYR A 395 9.41 10.65 -13.76
N ILE A 396 8.70 10.51 -12.64
CA ILE A 396 7.96 11.57 -11.96
C ILE A 396 8.46 11.70 -10.51
N GLU A 397 9.06 12.84 -10.18
CA GLU A 397 9.22 13.26 -8.80
C GLU A 397 8.04 14.15 -8.41
N THR A 398 7.40 13.86 -7.28
CA THR A 398 6.21 14.56 -6.78
C THR A 398 6.14 14.46 -5.26
N ASP A 399 5.17 15.11 -4.67
CA ASP A 399 4.80 14.97 -3.26
C ASP A 399 3.27 14.87 -3.10
N TYR A 400 2.76 15.12 -1.89
CA TYR A 400 1.32 15.09 -1.65
C TYR A 400 0.62 16.44 -1.90
N SER A 401 1.40 17.52 -2.18
CA SER A 401 0.81 18.81 -2.55
C SER A 401 0.08 18.72 -3.89
N PRO A 402 -1.03 19.45 -4.07
CA PRO A 402 -1.67 19.61 -5.37
C PRO A 402 -0.95 20.61 -6.30
N ASP A 403 0.06 21.32 -5.83
CA ASP A 403 0.64 22.50 -6.51
C ASP A 403 1.38 22.16 -7.80
N ASP A 404 1.89 20.94 -7.94
CA ASP A 404 2.63 20.45 -9.10
C ASP A 404 1.73 19.87 -10.22
N ARG A 405 0.39 19.83 -10.02
CA ARG A 405 -0.55 19.22 -10.98
C ARG A 405 -0.40 19.76 -12.39
N GLY A 406 -0.20 21.08 -12.56
CA GLY A 406 -0.04 21.68 -13.90
C GLY A 406 1.21 21.19 -14.61
N GLN A 407 2.35 21.12 -13.93
CA GLN A 407 3.60 20.60 -14.49
C GLN A 407 3.49 19.10 -14.82
N LEU A 408 2.89 18.32 -13.92
CA LEU A 408 2.69 16.89 -14.11
C LEU A 408 1.77 16.62 -15.30
N SER A 409 0.70 17.40 -15.45
CA SER A 409 -0.24 17.31 -16.57
C SER A 409 0.48 17.33 -17.92
N THR A 410 1.28 18.37 -18.18
CA THR A 410 2.02 18.51 -19.42
C THR A 410 2.96 17.33 -19.69
N ARG A 411 3.64 16.83 -18.66
CA ARG A 411 4.59 15.71 -18.81
C ARG A 411 3.89 14.38 -19.08
N ILE A 412 2.77 14.12 -18.40
CA ILE A 412 1.98 12.90 -18.57
C ILE A 412 1.31 12.90 -19.95
N GLU A 413 0.70 14.02 -20.34
CA GLU A 413 0.06 14.18 -21.66
C GLU A 413 1.04 13.90 -22.79
N ALA A 414 2.21 14.56 -22.79
CA ALA A 414 3.25 14.33 -23.78
C ALA A 414 3.73 12.86 -23.82
N PHE A 415 3.82 12.20 -22.66
CA PHE A 415 4.19 10.79 -22.59
C PHE A 415 3.12 9.89 -23.20
N ILE A 416 1.84 10.08 -22.86
CA ILE A 416 0.71 9.32 -23.41
C ILE A 416 0.60 9.51 -24.92
N GLU A 417 0.73 10.75 -25.42
CA GLU A 417 0.74 11.05 -26.84
C GLU A 417 1.90 10.33 -27.56
N SER A 418 3.10 10.36 -26.98
CA SER A 418 4.27 9.67 -27.54
C SER A 418 4.09 8.16 -27.66
N LEU A 419 3.42 7.53 -26.68
CA LEU A 419 3.08 6.11 -26.71
C LEU A 419 2.00 5.81 -27.75
N SER A 420 1.00 6.67 -27.88
CA SER A 420 -0.07 6.54 -28.89
C SER A 420 0.47 6.63 -30.31
N ALA A 421 1.45 7.48 -30.55
CA ALA A 421 2.10 7.64 -31.85
C ALA A 421 2.99 6.44 -32.27
N ARG A 422 3.34 5.55 -31.33
CA ARG A 422 4.14 4.35 -31.59
C ARG A 422 3.30 3.13 -31.99
N LYS A 423 1.98 3.20 -31.79
CA LYS A 423 1.01 2.16 -32.19
C LYS A 423 0.54 2.33 -33.62
#